data_69722a20ae8c85d48cb3dac14ca76cfe
#
_entry.id   69722a20ae8c85d48cb3dac14ca76cfe
#
_cell.length_a   1.000
_cell.length_b   1.000
_cell.length_c   1.000
_cell.angle_alpha   90.00
_cell.angle_beta   90.00
_cell.angle_gamma   90.00
#
_symmetry.space_group_name_H-M   'P 1'
#
loop_
_entity.id
_entity.type
_entity.pdbx_description
1 polymer ?
#
loop_
_entity_poly.entity_id
_entity_poly.type
_entity_poly.pdbx_seq_one_letter_code
_entity_poly.pdbx_strand_id
1 'polypeptide(L)' 'LIIRDYLRSHNDEADQYSKIKYQYAKQANYDRSAYKKLKAAYVDKLLQRARQWKNGG' A
#
# COMPACT_ATOMS: atom_id res chain seq x y z
N LEU A 1 6.65 4.82 -11.14
CA LEU A 1 6.90 4.48 -9.75
C LEU A 1 6.89 2.97 -9.55
N ILE A 2 7.82 2.46 -8.76
CA ILE A 2 7.97 1.03 -8.55
C ILE A 2 6.73 0.39 -7.92
N ILE A 3 6.09 1.09 -6.99
CA ILE A 3 4.88 0.58 -6.33
C ILE A 3 3.74 0.44 -7.34
N ARG A 4 3.59 1.43 -8.20
CA ARG A 4 2.55 1.39 -9.21
C ARG A 4 2.76 0.22 -10.16
N ASP A 5 3.99 0.00 -10.59
CA ASP A 5 4.31 -1.10 -11.49
C ASP A 5 4.09 -2.45 -10.80
N TYR A 6 4.48 -2.53 -9.53
CA TYR A 6 4.29 -3.75 -8.75
C TYR A 6 2.80 -4.09 -8.62
N LEU A 7 1.97 -3.10 -8.31
CA LEU A 7 0.54 -3.31 -8.17
C LEU A 7 -0.13 -3.68 -9.49
N ARG A 8 0.38 -3.16 -10.59
CA ARG A 8 -0.12 -3.52 -11.91
C ARG A 8 0.14 -4.99 -12.24
N SER A 9 1.30 -5.48 -11.82
CA SER A 9 1.68 -6.88 -12.05
C SER A 9 1.03 -7.83 -11.06
N HIS A 10 0.54 -7.32 -9.93
CA HIS A 10 -0.01 -8.14 -8.84
C HIS A 10 -1.42 -7.66 -8.50
N ASN A 11 -2.40 -8.17 -9.22
CA ASN A 11 -3.80 -7.76 -9.04
C ASN A 11 -4.29 -8.01 -7.61
N ASP A 12 -3.86 -9.12 -7.00
CA ASP A 12 -4.25 -9.45 -5.63
C ASP A 12 -3.76 -8.38 -4.65
N GLU A 13 -2.54 -7.92 -4.84
CA GLU A 13 -1.96 -6.88 -4.00
C GLU A 13 -2.70 -5.55 -4.21
N ALA A 14 -3.07 -5.25 -5.44
CA ALA A 14 -3.83 -4.04 -5.73
C ALA A 14 -5.19 -4.06 -5.05
N ASP A 15 -5.86 -5.20 -5.07
CA ASP A 15 -7.15 -5.38 -4.40
C ASP A 15 -7.00 -5.17 -2.89
N GLN A 16 -5.99 -5.79 -2.29
CA GLN A 16 -5.73 -5.63 -0.87
C GLN A 16 -5.41 -4.19 -0.51
N TYR A 17 -4.64 -3.53 -1.34
CA TYR A 17 -4.30 -2.13 -1.12
C TYR A 17 -5.57 -1.27 -1.06
N SER A 18 -6.49 -1.48 -1.99
CA SER A 18 -7.75 -0.74 -2.02
C SER A 18 -8.58 -0.99 -0.76
N LYS A 19 -8.67 -2.24 -0.33
CA LYS A 19 -9.42 -2.60 0.88
C LYS A 19 -8.80 -2.00 2.12
N ILE A 20 -7.48 -2.09 2.25
CA ILE A 20 -6.76 -1.57 3.40
C ILE A 20 -6.87 -0.05 3.46
N LYS A 21 -6.78 0.59 2.30
CA LYS A 21 -6.94 2.04 2.21
C LYS A 21 -8.28 2.48 2.77
N TYR A 22 -9.33 1.74 2.43
CA TYR A 22 -10.68 2.02 2.91
C TYR A 22 -10.78 1.78 4.41
N GLN A 23 -10.22 0.67 4.89
CA GLN A 23 -10.22 0.34 6.31
C GLN A 23 -9.48 1.38 7.13
N TYR A 24 -8.34 1.84 6.64
CA TYR A 24 -7.56 2.85 7.34
C TYR A 24 -8.31 4.17 7.43
N ALA A 25 -9.03 4.54 6.39
CA ALA A 25 -9.84 5.74 6.43
C ALA A 25 -10.89 5.66 7.54
N LYS A 26 -11.51 4.50 7.71
CA LYS A 26 -12.48 4.26 8.77
C LYS A 26 -11.83 4.26 10.14
N GLN A 27 -10.69 3.57 10.29
CA GLN A 27 -9.98 3.51 11.56
C GLN A 27 -9.53 4.89 12.02
N ALA A 28 -9.10 5.69 11.08
CA ALA A 28 -8.65 7.05 11.36
C ALA A 28 -9.81 8.01 11.60
N ASN A 29 -11.05 7.52 11.52
CA ASN A 29 -12.25 8.34 11.66
C ASN A 29 -12.22 9.53 10.71
N TYR A 30 -11.70 9.29 9.50
CA TYR A 30 -11.56 10.29 8.43
C TYR A 30 -10.63 11.44 8.81
N ASP A 31 -9.75 11.22 9.81
CA ASP A 31 -8.70 12.17 10.17
C ASP A 31 -7.51 11.96 9.23
N ARG A 32 -7.14 13.03 8.51
CA ARG A 32 -6.07 12.95 7.53
C ARG A 32 -4.72 12.61 8.14
N SER A 33 -4.44 13.14 9.32
CA SER A 33 -3.15 12.91 9.99
C SER A 33 -3.01 11.44 10.39
N ALA A 34 -4.07 10.88 11.01
CA ALA A 34 -4.07 9.48 11.40
C ALA A 34 -4.02 8.57 10.19
N TYR A 35 -4.78 8.90 9.15
CA TYR A 35 -4.79 8.14 7.91
C TYR A 35 -3.39 8.11 7.27
N LYS A 36 -2.72 9.25 7.25
CA LYS A 36 -1.39 9.35 6.67
C LYS A 36 -0.40 8.45 7.38
N LYS A 37 -0.47 8.39 8.71
CA LYS A 37 0.41 7.53 9.50
C LYS A 37 0.19 6.06 9.20
N LEU A 38 -1.08 5.63 9.16
CA LEU A 38 -1.41 4.24 8.85
C LEU A 38 -0.99 3.88 7.44
N LYS A 39 -1.25 4.78 6.49
CA LYS A 39 -0.90 4.56 5.10
C LYS A 39 0.62 4.46 4.93
N ALA A 40 1.37 5.32 5.62
CA ALA A 40 2.82 5.32 5.51
C ALA A 40 3.43 3.98 5.93
N ALA A 41 2.93 3.41 7.02
CA ALA A 41 3.40 2.11 7.49
C ALA A 41 3.14 1.02 6.46
N TYR A 42 1.95 1.02 5.87
CA TYR A 42 1.60 0.02 4.86
C TYR A 42 2.41 0.21 3.58
N VAL A 43 2.54 1.45 3.13
CA VAL A 43 3.29 1.76 1.92
C VAL A 43 4.75 1.38 2.06
N ASP A 44 5.31 1.54 3.26
CA ASP A 44 6.69 1.16 3.51
C ASP A 44 6.90 -0.34 3.30
N LYS A 45 6.00 -1.16 3.83
CA LYS A 45 6.05 -2.61 3.62
C LYS A 45 5.85 -2.96 2.15
N LEU A 46 4.92 -2.29 1.50
CA LEU A 46 4.65 -2.52 0.09
C LEU A 46 5.86 -2.15 -0.76
N LEU A 47 6.54 -1.07 -0.41
CA LEU A 47 7.74 -0.65 -1.11
C LEU A 47 8.85 -1.68 -0.99
N GLN A 48 9.02 -2.28 0.18
CA GLN A 48 10.01 -3.33 0.37
C GLN A 48 9.71 -4.53 -0.54
N ARG A 49 8.45 -4.94 -0.60
CA ARG A 49 8.04 -6.04 -1.49
C ARG A 49 8.28 -5.70 -2.95
N ALA A 50 7.97 -4.48 -3.34
CA ALA A 50 8.15 -4.04 -4.72
C ALA A 50 9.62 -4.03 -5.11
N ARG A 51 10.48 -3.61 -4.19
CA ARG A 51 11.93 -3.62 -4.42
C ARG A 51 12.45 -5.03 -4.59
N GLN A 52 12.01 -5.95 -3.73
CA GLN A 52 12.41 -7.36 -3.84
C GLN A 52 11.94 -7.96 -5.15
N TRP A 53 10.72 -7.65 -5.55
CA TRP A 53 10.16 -8.12 -6.81
C TRP A 53 11.00 -7.64 -7.98
N LYS A 54 11.39 -6.37 -7.99
CA LYS A 54 12.19 -5.80 -9.07
C LYS A 54 13.59 -6.36 -9.10
N ASN A 55 14.21 -6.55 -7.94
CA ASN A 55 15.57 -7.05 -7.83
C ASN A 55 15.66 -8.57 -8.02
N GLY A 56 14.64 -9.29 -7.58
CA GLY A 56 14.64 -10.74 -7.64
C GLY A 56 14.07 -11.30 -8.93
N GLY A 57 13.43 -10.47 -9.69
CA GLY A 57 12.84 -10.89 -10.94
C GLY A 57 13.67 -10.54 -12.13
#